data_f17f0e715cd04b3acc8270dce6238fbd
#
_entry.id   f17f0e715cd04b3acc8270dce6238fbd
#
_cell.length_a   1.000
_cell.length_b   1.000
_cell.length_c   1.000
_cell.angle_alpha   90.00
_cell.angle_beta   90.00
_cell.angle_gamma   90.00
#
_symmetry.space_group_name_H-M   'P 1'
#
loop_
_entity.id
_entity.type
_entity.pdbx_description
1 polymer ?
#
loop_
_entity_poly.entity_id
_entity_poly.type
_entity_poly.pdbx_seq_one_letter_code
_entity_poly.pdbx_strand_id
1 'polypeptide(L)'
;GSEMCIRDRKFDNANVLKLLKDKEAEIDKRGNYSADELSEYISILREGGEISPKEFPVYLSTFITDYLNTPAESTVLHEDHLAALYYEYAMNCGNKFVSAWFEFNLNINNILVAFTSRKFKWDIASNVVGNTEVCEALRTSSARDFGLSGEVDVFESLVKISEITELVEREKKLDALRWNWMEDAIFFDYFTIERIFAFLLKLEMIER
;
A
#
# COMPACT_ATOMS: atom_id res chain seq x y z
N GLY A 1 -10.90 -3.12 16.34
CA GLY A 1 -10.36 -1.85 16.48
C GLY A 1 -9.22 -1.43 15.58
N SER A 2 -7.99 -1.87 15.87
CA SER A 2 -6.80 -1.39 15.15
C SER A 2 -6.76 -1.78 13.66
N GLU A 3 -7.27 -2.96 13.32
CA GLU A 3 -7.29 -3.49 11.96
C GLU A 3 -8.14 -2.63 11.02
N MET A 4 -9.27 -2.15 11.51
CA MET A 4 -10.15 -1.27 10.73
C MET A 4 -9.49 0.08 10.46
N CYS A 5 -8.81 0.65 11.48
CA CYS A 5 -8.03 1.86 11.30
C CYS A 5 -6.93 1.68 10.25
N ILE A 6 -6.24 0.52 10.22
CA ILE A 6 -5.19 0.24 9.23
C ILE A 6 -5.75 0.34 7.81
N ARG A 7 -6.92 -0.24 7.53
CA ARG A 7 -7.58 -0.13 6.22
C ARG A 7 -7.81 1.32 5.79
N ASP A 8 -8.28 2.15 6.71
CA ASP A 8 -8.67 3.53 6.45
C ASP A 8 -7.46 4.49 6.40
N ARG A 9 -6.26 4.05 6.84
CA ARG A 9 -5.01 4.82 6.75
C ARG A 9 -4.65 5.28 5.33
N LYS A 10 -5.15 4.60 4.29
CA LYS A 10 -4.98 5.06 2.90
C LYS A 10 -5.52 6.48 2.68
N PHE A 11 -6.61 6.85 3.39
CA PHE A 11 -7.17 8.19 3.33
C PHE A 11 -6.31 9.18 4.11
N ASP A 12 -5.79 8.78 5.29
CA ASP A 12 -4.84 9.60 6.04
C ASP A 12 -3.56 9.87 5.23
N ASN A 13 -3.03 8.85 4.54
CA ASN A 13 -1.88 9.00 3.66
C ASN A 13 -2.11 10.06 2.58
N ALA A 14 -3.26 9.97 1.89
CA ALA A 14 -3.63 10.95 0.87
C ALA A 14 -3.82 12.35 1.46
N ASN A 15 -4.44 12.45 2.63
CA ASN A 15 -4.69 13.71 3.33
C ASN A 15 -3.37 14.36 3.77
N VAL A 16 -2.45 13.61 4.35
CA VAL A 16 -1.11 14.10 4.72
C VAL A 16 -0.36 14.65 3.52
N LEU A 17 -0.33 13.91 2.39
CA LEU A 17 0.31 14.37 1.16
C LEU A 17 -0.30 15.68 0.63
N LYS A 18 -1.65 15.81 0.69
CA LYS A 18 -2.34 17.04 0.28
C LYS A 18 -1.93 18.23 1.16
N LEU A 19 -2.01 18.08 2.49
CA LEU A 19 -1.72 19.13 3.44
C LEU A 19 -0.24 19.54 3.46
N LEU A 20 0.68 18.62 3.16
CA LEU A 20 2.11 18.96 3.00
C LEU A 20 2.37 19.79 1.74
N LYS A 21 1.58 19.59 0.66
CA LYS A 21 1.66 20.36 -0.59
C LYS A 21 0.90 21.68 -0.50
N ASP A 22 -0.27 21.68 0.14
CA ASP A 22 -1.15 22.83 0.28
C ASP A 22 -1.88 22.76 1.64
N LYS A 23 -1.60 23.69 2.53
CA LYS A 23 -2.17 23.73 3.90
C LYS A 23 -3.69 23.92 3.93
N GLU A 24 -4.25 24.50 2.90
CA GLU A 24 -5.69 24.76 2.77
C GLU A 24 -6.42 23.68 1.95
N ALA A 25 -5.71 22.58 1.62
CA ALA A 25 -6.29 21.50 0.80
C ALA A 25 -7.47 20.85 1.51
N GLU A 26 -8.54 20.60 0.76
CA GLU A 26 -9.68 19.81 1.24
C GLU A 26 -9.29 18.34 1.39
N ILE A 27 -9.52 17.79 2.58
CA ILE A 27 -9.18 16.41 2.91
C ILE A 27 -10.38 15.46 2.75
N ASP A 28 -10.07 14.18 2.58
CA ASP A 28 -11.07 13.09 2.58
C ASP A 28 -11.49 12.77 4.03
N LYS A 29 -12.78 12.91 4.33
CA LYS A 29 -13.35 12.70 5.67
C LYS A 29 -13.41 11.22 6.11
N ARG A 30 -13.07 10.28 5.22
CA ARG A 30 -12.98 8.85 5.55
C ARG A 30 -11.69 8.48 6.29
N GLY A 31 -10.73 9.40 6.38
CA GLY A 31 -9.54 9.24 7.20
C GLY A 31 -9.86 9.16 8.70
N ASN A 32 -8.86 8.74 9.48
CA ASN A 32 -8.99 8.62 10.93
C ASN A 32 -8.77 9.96 11.65
N TYR A 33 -8.23 10.97 10.97
CA TYR A 33 -7.90 12.27 11.52
C TYR A 33 -8.60 13.40 10.78
N SER A 34 -8.96 14.45 11.52
CA SER A 34 -9.46 15.71 10.96
C SER A 34 -8.32 16.54 10.34
N ALA A 35 -8.68 17.57 9.57
CA ALA A 35 -7.72 18.51 9.00
C ALA A 35 -6.94 19.26 10.08
N ASP A 36 -7.61 19.64 11.16
CA ASP A 36 -6.99 20.39 12.27
C ASP A 36 -5.96 19.50 12.98
N GLU A 37 -6.29 18.25 13.31
CA GLU A 37 -5.36 17.29 13.92
C GLU A 37 -4.14 17.04 13.04
N LEU A 38 -4.34 16.78 11.74
CA LEU A 38 -3.22 16.57 10.83
C LEU A 38 -2.33 17.80 10.69
N SER A 39 -2.94 19.00 10.65
CA SER A 39 -2.20 20.26 10.55
C SER A 39 -1.39 20.52 11.82
N GLU A 40 -1.95 20.21 13.00
CA GLU A 40 -1.25 20.30 14.29
C GLU A 40 -0.05 19.33 14.32
N TYR A 41 -0.25 18.07 13.95
CA TYR A 41 0.83 17.07 13.91
C TYR A 41 1.95 17.45 12.94
N ILE A 42 1.61 17.96 11.76
CA ILE A 42 2.60 18.46 10.80
C ILE A 42 3.38 19.65 11.40
N SER A 43 2.72 20.54 12.15
CA SER A 43 3.38 21.68 12.80
C SER A 43 4.35 21.24 13.89
N ILE A 44 3.92 20.32 14.76
CA ILE A 44 4.76 19.75 15.83
C ILE A 44 6.04 19.14 15.24
N LEU A 45 5.89 18.30 14.20
CA LEU A 45 7.03 17.62 13.56
C LEU A 45 7.94 18.60 12.81
N ARG A 46 7.38 19.67 12.22
CA ARG A 46 8.17 20.73 11.58
C ARG A 46 9.04 21.51 12.58
N GLU A 47 8.58 21.65 13.80
CA GLU A 47 9.31 22.32 14.89
C GLU A 47 10.30 21.37 15.60
N GLY A 48 10.42 20.13 15.14
CA GLY A 48 11.29 19.11 15.72
C GLY A 48 10.74 18.46 16.98
N GLY A 49 9.42 18.59 17.22
CA GLY A 49 8.73 17.90 18.30
C GLY A 49 8.48 16.44 18.00
N GLU A 50 8.05 15.70 19.01
CA GLU A 50 7.69 14.28 18.91
C GLU A 50 6.20 14.08 19.21
N ILE A 51 5.57 13.10 18.55
CA ILE A 51 4.18 12.71 18.78
C ILE A 51 4.14 11.29 19.31
N SER A 52 3.30 11.06 20.32
CA SER A 52 3.12 9.72 20.89
C SER A 52 2.64 8.70 19.83
N PRO A 53 3.26 7.50 19.74
CA PRO A 53 2.78 6.42 18.87
C PRO A 53 1.33 5.98 19.12
N LYS A 54 0.77 6.33 20.29
CA LYS A 54 -0.64 6.04 20.63
C LYS A 54 -1.60 7.05 19.99
N GLU A 55 -1.14 8.25 19.70
CA GLU A 55 -1.93 9.34 19.12
C GLU A 55 -1.79 9.37 17.61
N PHE A 56 -0.59 9.19 17.12
CA PHE A 56 -0.29 9.26 15.68
C PHE A 56 0.66 8.13 15.26
N PRO A 57 0.42 7.43 14.12
CA PRO A 57 1.24 6.30 13.69
C PRO A 57 2.68 6.71 13.41
N VAL A 58 3.63 5.93 13.90
CA VAL A 58 5.07 6.19 13.72
C VAL A 58 5.44 6.35 12.25
N TYR A 59 4.89 5.52 11.37
CA TYR A 59 5.21 5.60 9.94
C TYR A 59 4.82 6.95 9.30
N LEU A 60 3.70 7.56 9.75
CA LEU A 60 3.30 8.90 9.27
C LEU A 60 4.20 10.00 9.85
N SER A 61 4.57 9.89 11.14
CA SER A 61 5.55 10.82 11.74
C SER A 61 6.88 10.74 11.00
N THR A 62 7.37 9.54 10.72
CA THR A 62 8.60 9.32 9.94
C THR A 62 8.49 9.93 8.54
N PHE A 63 7.39 9.63 7.83
CA PHE A 63 7.18 10.18 6.49
C PHE A 63 7.14 11.71 6.47
N ILE A 64 6.40 12.34 7.39
CA ILE A 64 6.31 13.81 7.46
C ILE A 64 7.68 14.40 7.73
N THR A 65 8.43 13.84 8.66
CA THR A 65 9.80 14.30 9.00
C THR A 65 10.73 14.17 7.79
N ASP A 66 10.71 13.04 7.11
CA ASP A 66 11.52 12.81 5.90
C ASP A 66 11.14 13.78 4.78
N TYR A 67 9.83 13.99 4.56
CA TYR A 67 9.33 14.94 3.58
C TYR A 67 9.83 16.37 3.85
N LEU A 68 9.74 16.83 5.10
CA LEU A 68 10.16 18.17 5.50
C LEU A 68 11.69 18.36 5.39
N ASN A 69 12.46 17.29 5.54
CA ASN A 69 13.92 17.30 5.44
C ASN A 69 14.43 17.02 4.01
N THR A 70 13.55 16.65 3.08
CA THR A 70 13.95 16.35 1.70
C THR A 70 14.21 17.66 0.94
N PRO A 71 15.40 17.84 0.29
CA PRO A 71 15.67 19.00 -0.54
C PRO A 71 14.68 19.15 -1.69
N ALA A 72 14.35 20.39 -2.07
CA ALA A 72 13.41 20.69 -3.15
C ALA A 72 13.81 20.10 -4.53
N GLU A 73 15.13 19.92 -4.75
CA GLU A 73 15.68 19.35 -5.98
C GLU A 73 15.74 17.81 -5.95
N SER A 74 15.27 17.18 -4.89
CA SER A 74 15.28 15.71 -4.76
C SER A 74 14.37 15.04 -5.78
N THR A 75 14.85 13.93 -6.35
CA THR A 75 14.08 13.05 -7.26
C THR A 75 13.27 11.99 -6.49
N VAL A 76 13.22 12.06 -5.17
CA VAL A 76 12.46 11.10 -4.34
C VAL A 76 10.98 11.20 -4.67
N LEU A 77 10.39 10.05 -5.01
CA LEU A 77 8.94 9.93 -5.17
C LEU A 77 8.31 9.76 -3.78
N HIS A 78 7.77 10.85 -3.26
CA HIS A 78 7.18 10.87 -1.93
C HIS A 78 6.02 9.89 -1.76
N GLU A 79 5.25 9.67 -2.82
CA GLU A 79 4.17 8.70 -2.86
C GLU A 79 4.68 7.27 -2.66
N ASP A 80 5.78 6.89 -3.30
CA ASP A 80 6.39 5.56 -3.18
C ASP A 80 7.03 5.36 -1.79
N HIS A 81 7.67 6.41 -1.26
CA HIS A 81 8.22 6.37 0.10
C HIS A 81 7.12 6.18 1.14
N LEU A 82 6.03 6.96 1.05
CA LEU A 82 4.87 6.81 1.93
C LEU A 82 4.23 5.41 1.79
N ALA A 83 4.11 4.91 0.57
CA ALA A 83 3.58 3.58 0.32
C ALA A 83 4.45 2.50 0.98
N ALA A 84 5.78 2.58 0.85
CA ALA A 84 6.70 1.64 1.49
C ALA A 84 6.52 1.61 3.01
N LEU A 85 6.51 2.77 3.65
CA LEU A 85 6.31 2.90 5.10
C LEU A 85 4.93 2.38 5.55
N TYR A 86 3.89 2.66 4.79
CA TYR A 86 2.54 2.18 5.08
C TYR A 86 2.42 0.67 4.97
N TYR A 87 2.95 0.07 3.91
CA TYR A 87 2.94 -1.39 3.76
C TYR A 87 3.74 -2.08 4.86
N GLU A 88 4.91 -1.56 5.21
CA GLU A 88 5.71 -2.07 6.33
C GLU A 88 4.94 -2.02 7.65
N TYR A 89 4.31 -0.88 7.94
CA TYR A 89 3.45 -0.72 9.13
C TYR A 89 2.30 -1.73 9.15
N ALA A 90 1.58 -1.89 8.04
CA ALA A 90 0.43 -2.78 7.95
C ALA A 90 0.82 -4.26 8.03
N MET A 91 1.92 -4.66 7.41
CA MET A 91 2.45 -6.03 7.50
C MET A 91 2.94 -6.39 8.91
N ASN A 92 3.28 -5.41 9.74
CA ASN A 92 3.73 -5.60 11.12
C ASN A 92 2.64 -5.34 12.17
N CYS A 93 1.38 -5.29 11.80
CA CYS A 93 0.27 -4.93 12.69
C CYS A 93 -0.11 -5.99 13.75
N GLY A 94 0.51 -7.18 13.71
CA GLY A 94 0.25 -8.29 14.64
C GLY A 94 -0.97 -9.16 14.31
N ASN A 95 -1.83 -8.76 13.37
CA ASN A 95 -2.90 -9.61 12.85
C ASN A 95 -2.43 -10.32 11.58
N LYS A 96 -2.37 -11.66 11.62
CA LYS A 96 -1.82 -12.49 10.53
C LYS A 96 -2.57 -12.32 9.20
N PHE A 97 -3.89 -12.22 9.24
CA PHE A 97 -4.69 -12.04 8.01
C PHE A 97 -4.43 -10.67 7.38
N VAL A 98 -4.44 -9.61 8.20
CA VAL A 98 -4.19 -8.24 7.73
C VAL A 98 -2.77 -8.14 7.18
N SER A 99 -1.76 -8.66 7.88
CA SER A 99 -0.37 -8.69 7.41
C SER A 99 -0.24 -9.39 6.06
N ALA A 100 -0.81 -10.60 5.93
CA ALA A 100 -0.78 -11.38 4.69
C ALA A 100 -1.56 -10.69 3.55
N TRP A 101 -2.68 -10.02 3.85
CA TRP A 101 -3.43 -9.24 2.86
C TRP A 101 -2.59 -8.10 2.28
N PHE A 102 -1.90 -7.35 3.14
CA PHE A 102 -1.07 -6.24 2.69
C PHE A 102 0.15 -6.73 1.91
N GLU A 103 0.80 -7.80 2.36
CA GLU A 103 1.91 -8.44 1.63
C GLU A 103 1.47 -8.91 0.24
N PHE A 104 0.34 -9.61 0.16
CA PHE A 104 -0.23 -10.09 -1.09
C PHE A 104 -0.49 -8.95 -2.07
N ASN A 105 -1.11 -7.84 -1.62
CA ASN A 105 -1.36 -6.69 -2.48
C ASN A 105 -0.08 -5.96 -2.91
N LEU A 106 0.88 -5.81 -2.01
CA LEU A 106 2.18 -5.25 -2.33
C LEU A 106 2.88 -6.06 -3.43
N ASN A 107 2.90 -7.40 -3.28
CA ASN A 107 3.53 -8.30 -4.21
C ASN A 107 2.85 -8.26 -5.59
N ILE A 108 1.51 -8.29 -5.65
CA ILE A 108 0.76 -8.12 -6.91
C ILE A 108 1.13 -6.81 -7.61
N ASN A 109 1.07 -5.70 -6.89
CA ASN A 109 1.35 -4.39 -7.45
C ASN A 109 2.78 -4.31 -8.00
N ASN A 110 3.77 -4.81 -7.25
CA ASN A 110 5.17 -4.81 -7.67
C ASN A 110 5.43 -5.72 -8.88
N ILE A 111 4.80 -6.90 -8.95
CA ILE A 111 4.91 -7.78 -10.12
C ILE A 111 4.35 -7.08 -11.37
N LEU A 112 3.20 -6.44 -11.28
CA LEU A 112 2.61 -5.68 -12.40
C LEU A 112 3.48 -4.47 -12.80
N VAL A 113 4.05 -3.77 -11.83
CA VAL A 113 5.02 -2.68 -12.05
C VAL A 113 6.26 -3.23 -12.76
N ALA A 114 6.79 -4.37 -12.34
CA ALA A 114 7.97 -4.99 -12.96
C ALA A 114 7.70 -5.41 -14.42
N PHE A 115 6.53 -5.99 -14.72
CA PHE A 115 6.14 -6.29 -16.10
C PHE A 115 6.04 -5.01 -16.95
N THR A 116 5.43 -3.96 -16.41
CA THR A 116 5.31 -2.67 -17.07
C THR A 116 6.68 -2.04 -17.31
N SER A 117 7.53 -2.02 -16.29
CA SER A 117 8.90 -1.48 -16.38
C SER A 117 9.71 -2.23 -17.43
N ARG A 118 9.62 -3.56 -17.49
CA ARG A 118 10.28 -4.36 -18.51
C ARG A 118 9.78 -4.05 -19.93
N LYS A 119 8.46 -3.90 -20.10
CA LYS A 119 7.84 -3.56 -21.37
C LYS A 119 8.31 -2.21 -21.90
N PHE A 120 8.45 -1.21 -21.02
CA PHE A 120 8.88 0.14 -21.37
C PHE A 120 10.37 0.40 -21.19
N LYS A 121 11.14 -0.63 -20.79
CA LYS A 121 12.58 -0.53 -20.52
C LYS A 121 12.95 0.48 -19.43
N TRP A 122 12.08 0.61 -18.43
CA TRP A 122 12.36 1.38 -17.22
C TRP A 122 13.17 0.56 -16.23
N ASP A 123 13.86 1.24 -15.31
CA ASP A 123 14.55 0.55 -14.22
C ASP A 123 13.55 -0.07 -13.25
N ILE A 124 13.59 -1.39 -13.15
CA ILE A 124 12.66 -2.14 -12.27
C ILE A 124 12.97 -1.85 -10.82
N ALA A 125 14.23 -1.80 -10.43
CA ALA A 125 14.66 -1.65 -9.04
C ALA A 125 14.15 -0.34 -8.42
N SER A 126 14.13 0.75 -9.21
CA SER A 126 13.63 2.06 -8.78
C SER A 126 12.12 2.13 -8.63
N ASN A 127 11.38 1.23 -9.28
CA ASN A 127 9.91 1.26 -9.31
C ASN A 127 9.27 0.24 -8.36
N VAL A 128 10.05 -0.68 -7.79
CA VAL A 128 9.56 -1.68 -6.82
C VAL A 128 9.56 -1.09 -5.42
N VAL A 129 8.41 -1.12 -4.77
CA VAL A 129 8.18 -0.56 -3.43
C VAL A 129 8.23 -1.66 -2.36
N GLY A 130 8.81 -1.37 -1.20
CA GLY A 130 8.86 -2.29 -0.06
C GLY A 130 10.00 -3.31 -0.11
N ASN A 131 10.03 -4.26 0.84
CA ASN A 131 11.15 -5.15 1.11
C ASN A 131 10.71 -6.60 1.37
N THR A 132 9.72 -7.13 0.62
CA THR A 132 9.38 -8.55 0.67
C THR A 132 10.39 -9.39 -0.13
N GLU A 133 10.36 -10.71 0.03
CA GLU A 133 11.17 -11.64 -0.78
C GLU A 133 10.87 -11.47 -2.28
N VAL A 134 9.60 -11.22 -2.63
CA VAL A 134 9.18 -10.92 -4.01
C VAL A 134 9.82 -9.61 -4.49
N CYS A 135 9.86 -8.56 -3.66
CA CYS A 135 10.52 -7.30 -4.01
C CYS A 135 12.00 -7.51 -4.32
N GLU A 136 12.70 -8.31 -3.51
CA GLU A 136 14.11 -8.61 -3.72
C GLU A 136 14.33 -9.41 -5.02
N ALA A 137 13.51 -10.43 -5.27
CA ALA A 137 13.56 -11.19 -6.53
C ALA A 137 13.34 -10.29 -7.74
N LEU A 138 12.37 -9.37 -7.68
CA LEU A 138 12.09 -8.42 -8.77
C LEU A 138 13.27 -7.47 -9.05
N ARG A 139 13.99 -7.04 -8.01
CA ARG A 139 15.13 -6.13 -8.14
C ARG A 139 16.40 -6.80 -8.66
N THR A 140 16.61 -8.08 -8.32
CA THR A 140 17.90 -8.75 -8.53
C THR A 140 17.88 -9.77 -9.66
N SER A 141 16.72 -10.37 -9.95
CA SER A 141 16.63 -11.45 -10.94
C SER A 141 16.58 -10.94 -12.37
N SER A 142 17.43 -11.51 -13.23
CA SER A 142 17.41 -11.31 -14.67
C SER A 142 16.50 -12.32 -15.41
N ALA A 143 15.94 -13.31 -14.72
CA ALA A 143 15.07 -14.33 -15.31
C ALA A 143 13.79 -13.71 -15.89
N ARG A 144 13.22 -14.35 -16.91
CA ARG A 144 11.98 -13.87 -17.54
C ARG A 144 10.82 -13.78 -16.57
N ASP A 145 10.71 -14.72 -15.66
CA ASP A 145 9.69 -14.84 -14.62
C ASP A 145 10.17 -14.31 -13.25
N PHE A 146 11.33 -13.66 -13.20
CA PHE A 146 12.00 -13.21 -11.97
C PHE A 146 12.28 -14.35 -10.96
N GLY A 147 12.14 -15.62 -11.36
CA GLY A 147 12.18 -16.77 -10.48
C GLY A 147 10.93 -16.97 -9.62
N LEU A 148 9.82 -16.30 -9.97
CA LEU A 148 8.60 -16.24 -9.15
C LEU A 148 7.51 -17.21 -9.61
N SER A 149 7.64 -17.85 -10.77
CA SER A 149 6.57 -18.70 -11.34
C SER A 149 6.23 -19.93 -10.49
N GLY A 150 7.13 -20.39 -9.63
CA GLY A 150 6.89 -21.52 -8.71
C GLY A 150 6.69 -21.07 -7.25
N GLU A 151 6.95 -19.81 -6.94
CA GLU A 151 6.94 -19.27 -5.57
C GLU A 151 5.68 -18.43 -5.28
N VAL A 152 5.08 -17.84 -6.31
CA VAL A 152 3.89 -17.00 -6.19
C VAL A 152 2.73 -17.65 -6.94
N ASP A 153 1.77 -18.24 -6.22
CA ASP A 153 0.64 -19.00 -6.77
C ASP A 153 -0.14 -18.26 -7.86
N VAL A 154 -0.25 -16.93 -7.74
CA VAL A 154 -1.01 -16.09 -8.67
C VAL A 154 -0.16 -15.54 -9.82
N PHE A 155 1.12 -15.90 -9.92
CA PHE A 155 2.05 -15.32 -10.91
C PHE A 155 1.57 -15.47 -12.35
N GLU A 156 1.17 -16.68 -12.75
CA GLU A 156 0.67 -16.95 -14.11
C GLU A 156 -0.63 -16.18 -14.43
N SER A 157 -1.47 -15.96 -13.42
CA SER A 157 -2.65 -15.11 -13.56
C SER A 157 -2.27 -13.65 -13.77
N LEU A 158 -1.27 -13.16 -13.06
CA LEU A 158 -0.75 -11.79 -13.22
C LEU A 158 -0.10 -11.57 -14.58
N VAL A 159 0.62 -12.56 -15.13
CA VAL A 159 1.14 -12.49 -16.50
C VAL A 159 0.00 -12.24 -17.48
N LYS A 160 -1.07 -13.05 -17.43
CA LYS A 160 -2.24 -12.91 -18.31
C LYS A 160 -2.94 -11.57 -18.12
N ILE A 161 -3.10 -11.13 -16.87
CA ILE A 161 -3.73 -9.83 -16.54
C ILE A 161 -2.90 -8.67 -17.07
N SER A 162 -1.57 -8.75 -17.02
CA SER A 162 -0.67 -7.70 -17.51
C SER A 162 -0.77 -7.47 -19.04
N GLU A 163 -1.25 -8.46 -19.79
CA GLU A 163 -1.45 -8.40 -21.23
C GLU A 163 -2.79 -7.75 -21.63
N ILE A 164 -3.73 -7.61 -20.68
CA ILE A 164 -5.03 -7.00 -20.93
C ILE A 164 -4.83 -5.48 -21.10
N THR A 165 -5.25 -4.97 -22.26
CA THR A 165 -5.12 -3.54 -22.61
C THR A 165 -6.31 -2.71 -22.17
N GLU A 166 -7.50 -3.32 -22.06
CA GLU A 166 -8.69 -2.66 -21.58
C GLU A 166 -8.63 -2.52 -20.04
N LEU A 167 -8.67 -1.28 -19.56
CA LEU A 167 -8.40 -0.96 -18.16
C LEU A 167 -9.44 -1.55 -17.21
N VAL A 168 -10.72 -1.45 -17.56
CA VAL A 168 -11.83 -1.94 -16.70
C VAL A 168 -11.80 -3.47 -16.61
N GLU A 169 -11.50 -4.15 -17.71
CA GLU A 169 -11.37 -5.60 -17.71
C GLU A 169 -10.19 -6.05 -16.84
N ARG A 170 -9.06 -5.36 -16.96
CA ARG A 170 -7.87 -5.63 -16.15
C ARG A 170 -8.15 -5.47 -14.66
N GLU A 171 -8.79 -4.37 -14.26
CA GLU A 171 -9.16 -4.11 -12.87
C GLU A 171 -10.14 -5.16 -12.33
N LYS A 172 -11.15 -5.56 -13.11
CA LYS A 172 -12.07 -6.65 -12.72
C LYS A 172 -11.35 -7.98 -12.48
N LYS A 173 -10.35 -8.30 -13.31
CA LYS A 173 -9.54 -9.52 -13.12
C LYS A 173 -8.67 -9.45 -11.88
N LEU A 174 -8.08 -8.29 -11.58
CA LEU A 174 -7.32 -8.06 -10.36
C LEU A 174 -8.22 -8.13 -9.12
N ASP A 175 -9.40 -7.54 -9.16
CA ASP A 175 -10.36 -7.61 -8.07
C ASP A 175 -10.86 -9.04 -7.85
N ALA A 176 -11.10 -9.82 -8.91
CA ALA A 176 -11.45 -11.23 -8.79
C ALA A 176 -10.32 -12.05 -8.15
N LEU A 177 -9.06 -11.78 -8.48
CA LEU A 177 -7.90 -12.42 -7.89
C LEU A 177 -7.79 -12.12 -6.40
N ARG A 178 -7.95 -10.85 -6.01
CA ARG A 178 -7.99 -10.41 -4.61
C ARG A 178 -9.16 -11.02 -3.84
N TRP A 179 -10.32 -11.09 -4.47
CA TRP A 179 -11.52 -11.69 -3.88
C TRP A 179 -11.31 -13.16 -3.56
N ASN A 180 -10.80 -13.92 -4.51
CA ASN A 180 -10.52 -15.34 -4.34
C ASN A 180 -9.51 -15.58 -3.21
N TRP A 181 -8.44 -14.80 -3.16
CA TRP A 181 -7.48 -14.87 -2.07
C TRP A 181 -8.15 -14.66 -0.69
N MET A 182 -9.05 -13.67 -0.58
CA MET A 182 -9.78 -13.44 0.67
C MET A 182 -10.72 -14.59 1.02
N GLU A 183 -11.42 -15.19 0.04
CA GLU A 183 -12.28 -16.36 0.29
C GLU A 183 -11.48 -17.54 0.85
N ASP A 184 -10.35 -17.83 0.23
CA ASP A 184 -9.46 -18.91 0.67
C ASP A 184 -8.89 -18.65 2.07
N ALA A 185 -8.45 -17.42 2.33
CA ALA A 185 -7.83 -17.03 3.60
C ALA A 185 -8.81 -17.07 4.79
N ILE A 186 -10.13 -16.80 4.57
CA ILE A 186 -11.15 -16.80 5.63
C ILE A 186 -12.06 -18.03 5.62
N PHE A 187 -11.74 -19.05 4.84
CA PHE A 187 -12.63 -20.20 4.61
C PHE A 187 -13.09 -20.87 5.92
N PHE A 188 -12.20 -21.00 6.89
CA PHE A 188 -12.49 -21.60 8.20
C PHE A 188 -12.84 -20.58 9.31
N ASP A 189 -12.82 -19.27 8.99
CA ASP A 189 -13.05 -18.21 9.96
C ASP A 189 -14.53 -17.84 10.02
N TYR A 190 -15.23 -18.26 11.07
CA TYR A 190 -16.62 -17.90 11.34
C TYR A 190 -16.68 -16.86 12.45
N PHE A 191 -17.36 -15.73 12.23
CA PHE A 191 -17.60 -14.68 13.22
C PHE A 191 -16.32 -14.03 13.80
N THR A 192 -15.26 -13.92 13.00
CA THR A 192 -14.00 -13.30 13.37
C THR A 192 -13.89 -11.87 12.84
N ILE A 193 -12.92 -11.11 13.39
CA ILE A 193 -12.59 -9.77 12.90
C ILE A 193 -12.06 -9.81 11.46
N GLU A 194 -11.34 -10.87 11.11
CA GLU A 194 -10.80 -11.12 9.77
C GLU A 194 -11.92 -11.21 8.73
N ARG A 195 -13.01 -11.90 9.08
CA ARG A 195 -14.17 -12.02 8.19
C ARG A 195 -14.90 -10.68 7.99
N ILE A 196 -15.00 -9.87 9.04
CA ILE A 196 -15.55 -8.51 8.95
C ILE A 196 -14.64 -7.63 8.09
N PHE A 197 -13.33 -7.71 8.28
CA PHE A 197 -12.35 -6.97 7.49
C PHE A 197 -12.43 -7.35 6.01
N ALA A 198 -12.44 -8.66 5.70
CA ALA A 198 -12.60 -9.15 4.33
C ALA A 198 -13.93 -8.70 3.70
N PHE A 199 -15.04 -8.73 4.46
CA PHE A 199 -16.33 -8.25 3.99
C PHE A 199 -16.28 -6.77 3.58
N LEU A 200 -15.66 -5.92 4.38
CA LEU A 200 -15.52 -4.49 4.08
C LEU A 200 -14.63 -4.22 2.86
N LEU A 201 -13.54 -4.99 2.70
CA LEU A 201 -12.72 -4.91 1.50
C LEU A 201 -13.48 -5.31 0.23
N LYS A 202 -14.30 -6.37 0.31
CA LYS A 202 -15.16 -6.82 -0.79
C LYS A 202 -16.23 -5.78 -1.14
N LEU A 203 -16.81 -5.13 -0.12
CA LEU A 203 -17.77 -4.05 -0.34
C LEU A 203 -17.13 -2.88 -1.10
N GLU A 204 -15.93 -2.47 -0.72
CA GLU A 204 -15.18 -1.43 -1.44
C GLU A 204 -14.87 -1.80 -2.90
N MET A 205 -14.66 -3.08 -3.20
CA MET A 205 -14.46 -3.54 -4.60
C MET A 205 -15.73 -3.46 -5.43
N ILE A 206 -16.91 -3.64 -4.80
CA ILE A 206 -18.21 -3.56 -5.48
C ILE A 206 -18.60 -2.10 -5.75
N GLU A 207 -18.23 -1.18 -4.86
CA GLU A 207 -18.56 0.25 -4.95
C GLU A 207 -17.71 1.03 -5.96
N ARG A 208 -16.61 0.46 -6.44
CA ARG A 208 -15.74 1.05 -7.48
C ARG A 208 -16.26 0.78 -8.88
#